data_6176a69a02d8e4d18b1b93fc13b75f90
#
_entry.id   6176a69a02d8e4d18b1b93fc13b75f90
#
_cell.length_a   1.000
_cell.length_b   1.000
_cell.length_c   1.000
_cell.angle_alpha   90.00
_cell.angle_beta   90.00
_cell.angle_gamma   90.00
#
_symmetry.space_group_name_H-M   'P 1'
#
loop_
_entity.id
_entity.type
_entity.pdbx_description
1 polymer ?
#
loop_
_entity_poly.entity_id
_entity_poly.type
_entity_poly.pdbx_seq_one_letter_code
_entity_poly.pdbx_strand_id
1 'polypeptide(L)'
;MVTQSEENYLKSIYHLGKRGSLAVTTNAIADKVEAKASSVTDMLKKLSEKALVNYVKYQGVNLTDEGKKTAANVIRKHRLWEVFLVNKLNFSWDEVHDIAEQLEHIKSEKLTNQLDDFLGNPTH
;
A
#
# COMPACT_ATOMS: atom_id res chain seq x y z
N MET A 1 13.14 -0.68 -8.45
CA MET A 1 11.72 -0.46 -8.72
C MET A 1 10.88 -1.36 -7.83
N VAL A 2 9.77 -0.87 -7.34
CA VAL A 2 8.87 -1.63 -6.46
C VAL A 2 7.76 -2.25 -7.30
N THR A 3 7.54 -3.55 -7.14
CA THR A 3 6.50 -4.27 -7.89
C THR A 3 5.12 -4.07 -7.24
N GLN A 4 4.07 -4.45 -7.96
CA GLN A 4 2.71 -4.41 -7.42
C GLN A 4 2.56 -5.25 -6.16
N SER A 5 3.11 -6.47 -6.15
CA SER A 5 3.08 -7.33 -4.96
C SER A 5 3.80 -6.70 -3.79
N GLU A 6 4.96 -6.09 -4.03
CA GLU A 6 5.73 -5.40 -2.99
C GLU A 6 4.94 -4.22 -2.42
N GLU A 7 4.27 -3.46 -3.28
CA GLU A 7 3.42 -2.35 -2.81
C GLU A 7 2.27 -2.85 -1.94
N ASN A 8 1.65 -3.96 -2.31
CA ASN A 8 0.58 -4.55 -1.51
C ASN A 8 1.07 -4.97 -0.12
N TYR A 9 2.26 -5.54 -0.02
CA TYR A 9 2.86 -5.89 1.26
C TYR A 9 3.15 -4.66 2.10
N LEU A 10 3.76 -3.63 1.50
CA LEU A 10 4.07 -2.38 2.21
C LEU A 10 2.80 -1.72 2.74
N LYS A 11 1.75 -1.69 1.93
CA LYS A 11 0.45 -1.16 2.34
C LYS A 11 -0.13 -1.95 3.52
N SER A 12 -0.03 -3.27 3.49
CA SER A 12 -0.52 -4.13 4.57
C SER A 12 0.25 -3.90 5.88
N ILE A 13 1.56 -3.80 5.81
CA ILE A 13 2.40 -3.51 6.99
C ILE A 13 2.06 -2.12 7.55
N TYR A 14 1.82 -1.15 6.68
CA TYR A 14 1.42 0.20 7.04
C TYR A 14 0.10 0.19 7.84
N HIS A 15 -0.90 -0.54 7.36
CA HIS A 15 -2.20 -0.60 8.02
C HIS A 15 -2.15 -1.40 9.33
N LEU A 16 -1.42 -2.51 9.36
CA LEU A 16 -1.34 -3.36 10.56
C LEU A 16 -0.51 -2.72 11.67
N GLY A 17 0.47 -1.89 11.34
CA GLY A 17 1.47 -1.39 12.27
C GLY A 17 1.42 0.12 12.53
N LYS A 18 0.25 0.72 12.64
CA LYS A 18 0.10 2.16 12.90
C LYS A 18 0.98 2.99 11.97
N ARG A 19 0.65 3.01 10.69
CA ARG A 19 1.40 3.71 9.64
C ARG A 19 2.84 3.21 9.51
N GLY A 20 3.05 1.92 9.82
CA GLY A 20 4.34 1.29 9.66
C GLY A 20 5.32 1.47 10.82
N SER A 21 4.93 2.18 11.88
CA SER A 21 5.82 2.47 13.03
C SER A 21 5.96 1.30 13.97
N LEU A 22 4.90 0.51 14.16
CA LEU A 22 4.93 -0.66 15.03
C LEU A 22 5.32 -1.90 14.25
N ALA A 23 6.08 -2.79 14.90
CA ALA A 23 6.43 -4.08 14.31
C ALA A 23 5.20 -4.97 14.20
N VAL A 24 5.05 -5.65 13.05
CA VAL A 24 3.96 -6.60 12.82
C VAL A 24 4.55 -7.98 12.58
N THR A 25 3.81 -9.01 13.00
CA THR A 25 4.28 -10.38 12.87
C THR A 25 4.13 -10.90 11.45
N THR A 26 4.96 -11.86 11.08
CA THR A 26 4.85 -12.56 9.79
C THR A 26 3.46 -13.17 9.62
N ASN A 27 2.90 -13.74 10.70
CA ASN A 27 1.57 -14.36 10.64
C ASN A 27 0.47 -13.33 10.37
N ALA A 28 0.55 -12.16 10.99
CA ALA A 28 -0.42 -11.09 10.75
C ALA A 28 -0.38 -10.63 9.29
N ILE A 29 0.82 -10.53 8.72
CA ILE A 29 1.00 -10.17 7.30
C ILE A 29 0.42 -11.27 6.41
N ALA A 30 0.73 -12.54 6.71
CA ALA A 30 0.25 -13.68 5.94
C ALA A 30 -1.29 -13.72 5.88
N ASP A 31 -1.94 -13.46 7.01
CA ASP A 31 -3.40 -13.40 7.07
C ASP A 31 -3.94 -12.25 6.24
N LYS A 32 -3.30 -11.09 6.32
CA LYS A 32 -3.77 -9.87 5.63
C LYS A 32 -3.63 -10.00 4.11
N VAL A 33 -2.51 -10.56 3.62
CA VAL A 33 -2.28 -10.71 2.18
C VAL A 33 -2.75 -12.05 1.63
N GLU A 34 -3.28 -12.91 2.49
CA GLU A 34 -3.79 -14.24 2.13
C GLU A 34 -2.71 -15.09 1.45
N ALA A 35 -1.53 -15.14 2.08
CA ALA A 35 -0.38 -15.89 1.56
C ALA A 35 0.16 -16.84 2.62
N LYS A 36 0.98 -17.78 2.18
CA LYS A 36 1.68 -18.71 3.08
C LYS A 36 2.80 -17.98 3.81
N ALA A 37 3.09 -18.40 5.04
CA ALA A 37 4.19 -17.82 5.83
C ALA A 37 5.52 -17.83 5.10
N SER A 38 5.83 -18.91 4.35
CA SER A 38 7.07 -19.01 3.58
C SER A 38 7.16 -17.96 2.48
N SER A 39 6.04 -17.68 1.80
CA SER A 39 5.97 -16.64 0.77
C SER A 39 6.17 -15.26 1.38
N VAL A 40 5.59 -15.03 2.54
CA VAL A 40 5.75 -13.76 3.27
C VAL A 40 7.21 -13.57 3.66
N THR A 41 7.86 -14.60 4.20
CA THR A 41 9.27 -14.54 4.57
C THR A 41 10.15 -14.18 3.37
N ASP A 42 9.91 -14.81 2.22
CA ASP A 42 10.65 -14.52 0.99
C ASP A 42 10.45 -13.07 0.54
N MET A 43 9.22 -12.59 0.59
CA MET A 43 8.92 -11.21 0.23
C MET A 43 9.59 -10.21 1.18
N LEU A 44 9.57 -10.50 2.49
CA LEU A 44 10.21 -9.64 3.48
C LEU A 44 11.71 -9.54 3.26
N LYS A 45 12.35 -10.62 2.83
CA LYS A 45 13.77 -10.58 2.46
C LYS A 45 14.01 -9.63 1.30
N LYS A 46 13.18 -9.68 0.25
CA LYS A 46 13.28 -8.78 -0.88
C LYS A 46 13.08 -7.33 -0.48
N LEU A 47 12.07 -7.07 0.36
CA LEU A 47 11.79 -5.72 0.83
C LEU A 47 12.92 -5.19 1.73
N SER A 48 13.52 -6.06 2.53
CA SER A 48 14.67 -5.70 3.36
C SER A 48 15.89 -5.35 2.51
N GLU A 49 16.14 -6.11 1.45
CA GLU A 49 17.23 -5.83 0.49
C GLU A 49 17.04 -4.47 -0.19
N LYS A 50 15.81 -4.07 -0.42
CA LYS A 50 15.47 -2.77 -0.99
C LYS A 50 15.42 -1.65 0.05
N ALA A 51 15.74 -1.96 1.31
CA ALA A 51 15.71 -1.02 2.44
C ALA A 51 14.32 -0.40 2.66
N LEU A 52 13.27 -1.18 2.44
CA LEU A 52 11.89 -0.72 2.62
C LEU A 52 11.28 -1.18 3.94
N VAL A 53 11.85 -2.23 4.55
CA VAL A 53 11.41 -2.73 5.85
C VAL A 53 12.61 -2.95 6.76
N ASN A 54 12.37 -2.87 8.08
CA ASN A 54 13.30 -3.27 9.12
C ASN A 54 12.79 -4.56 9.75
N TYR A 55 13.64 -5.57 9.84
CA TYR A 55 13.31 -6.78 10.54
C TYR A 55 13.66 -6.62 12.01
N VAL A 56 12.66 -6.75 12.87
CA VAL A 56 12.84 -6.60 14.33
C VAL A 56 12.86 -7.99 14.94
N LYS A 57 14.03 -8.42 15.39
CA LYS A 57 14.24 -9.77 15.90
C LYS A 57 13.21 -10.11 17.00
N TYR A 58 12.53 -11.24 16.85
CA TYR A 58 11.48 -11.76 17.75
C TYR A 58 10.22 -10.90 17.80
N GLN A 59 10.15 -9.77 17.08
CA GLN A 59 8.98 -8.88 17.11
C GLN A 59 8.29 -8.73 15.76
N GLY A 60 8.99 -9.06 14.67
CA GLY A 60 8.43 -8.93 13.31
C GLY A 60 9.12 -7.86 12.48
N VAL A 61 8.35 -7.14 11.70
CA VAL A 61 8.89 -6.11 10.80
C VAL A 61 8.13 -4.82 10.95
N ASN A 62 8.81 -3.70 10.70
CA ASN A 62 8.18 -2.40 10.50
C ASN A 62 8.73 -1.76 9.23
N LEU A 63 8.18 -0.62 8.84
CA LEU A 63 8.60 0.09 7.63
C LEU A 63 9.74 1.05 7.94
N THR A 64 10.69 1.15 7.00
CA THR A 64 11.65 2.26 6.98
C THR A 64 10.93 3.54 6.56
N ASP A 65 11.60 4.68 6.61
CA ASP A 65 11.03 5.95 6.11
C ASP A 65 10.67 5.83 4.63
N GLU A 66 11.51 5.20 3.82
CA GLU A 66 11.20 4.94 2.40
C GLU A 66 10.00 4.02 2.24
N GLY A 67 9.90 2.96 3.04
CA GLY A 67 8.76 2.06 3.02
C GLY A 67 7.46 2.77 3.37
N LYS A 68 7.50 3.66 4.37
CA LYS A 68 6.33 4.47 4.76
C LYS A 68 5.89 5.39 3.64
N LYS A 69 6.83 6.05 2.97
CA LYS A 69 6.52 6.94 1.83
C LYS A 69 5.89 6.17 0.69
N THR A 70 6.44 5.00 0.37
CA THR A 70 5.92 4.16 -0.70
C THR A 70 4.50 3.70 -0.38
N ALA A 71 4.27 3.20 0.85
CA ALA A 71 2.95 2.76 1.28
C ALA A 71 1.94 3.91 1.27
N ALA A 72 2.32 5.07 1.82
CA ALA A 72 1.45 6.25 1.87
C ALA A 72 1.07 6.73 0.47
N ASN A 73 2.00 6.67 -0.48
CA ASN A 73 1.74 7.06 -1.86
C ASN A 73 0.73 6.12 -2.55
N VAL A 74 0.85 4.82 -2.30
CA VAL A 74 -0.12 3.85 -2.84
C VAL A 74 -1.51 4.10 -2.25
N ILE A 75 -1.58 4.35 -0.95
CA ILE A 75 -2.84 4.64 -0.25
C ILE A 75 -3.47 5.93 -0.79
N ARG A 76 -2.65 6.96 -1.03
CA ARG A 76 -3.12 8.22 -1.63
C ARG A 76 -3.75 7.97 -3.01
N LYS A 77 -3.09 7.20 -3.85
CA LYS A 77 -3.59 6.86 -5.19
C LYS A 77 -4.90 6.08 -5.11
N HIS A 78 -4.98 5.12 -4.19
CA HIS A 78 -6.20 4.37 -3.96
C HIS A 78 -7.37 5.31 -3.65
N ARG A 79 -7.17 6.23 -2.71
CA ARG A 79 -8.20 7.19 -2.30
C ARG A 79 -8.63 8.09 -3.45
N LEU A 80 -7.69 8.61 -4.23
CA LEU A 80 -7.99 9.46 -5.37
C LEU A 80 -8.83 8.72 -6.41
N TRP A 81 -8.48 7.47 -6.71
CA TRP A 81 -9.25 6.67 -7.66
C TRP A 81 -10.65 6.34 -7.15
N GLU A 82 -10.80 6.05 -5.85
CA GLU A 82 -12.14 5.87 -5.27
C GLU A 82 -13.00 7.12 -5.47
N VAL A 83 -12.47 8.28 -5.14
CA VAL A 83 -13.20 9.55 -5.28
C VAL A 83 -13.57 9.80 -6.75
N PHE A 84 -12.64 9.57 -7.66
CA PHE A 84 -12.87 9.74 -9.09
C PHE A 84 -14.00 8.82 -9.59
N LEU A 85 -13.93 7.55 -9.25
CA LEU A 85 -14.90 6.55 -9.70
C LEU A 85 -16.30 6.86 -9.18
N VAL A 86 -16.42 7.25 -7.92
CA VAL A 86 -17.72 7.58 -7.33
C VAL A 86 -18.26 8.90 -7.87
N ASN A 87 -17.45 9.96 -7.85
CA ASN A 87 -17.93 11.31 -8.17
C ASN A 87 -18.06 11.58 -9.66
N LYS A 88 -17.24 10.97 -10.49
CA LYS A 88 -17.19 11.27 -11.93
C LYS A 88 -17.79 10.18 -12.81
N LEU A 89 -17.73 8.92 -12.37
CA LEU A 89 -18.19 7.79 -13.16
C LEU A 89 -19.41 7.08 -12.55
N ASN A 90 -19.93 7.59 -11.45
CA ASN A 90 -21.15 7.09 -10.80
C ASN A 90 -21.03 5.63 -10.31
N PHE A 91 -19.85 5.21 -9.93
CA PHE A 91 -19.67 3.91 -9.28
C PHE A 91 -20.21 3.98 -7.85
N SER A 92 -20.73 2.86 -7.35
CA SER A 92 -21.14 2.77 -5.94
C SER A 92 -19.92 2.47 -5.05
N TRP A 93 -20.02 2.79 -3.76
CA TRP A 93 -18.95 2.57 -2.82
C TRP A 93 -18.57 1.09 -2.65
N ASP A 94 -19.50 0.18 -2.88
CA ASP A 94 -19.22 -1.26 -2.80
C ASP A 94 -18.51 -1.79 -4.07
N GLU A 95 -18.54 -1.04 -5.18
CA GLU A 95 -17.88 -1.43 -6.43
C GLU A 95 -16.45 -0.92 -6.54
N VAL A 96 -16.13 0.21 -5.91
CA VAL A 96 -14.90 0.95 -6.23
C VAL A 96 -13.64 0.35 -5.62
N HIS A 97 -13.75 -0.37 -4.50
CA HIS A 97 -12.57 -0.84 -3.77
C HIS A 97 -11.66 -1.71 -4.64
N ASP A 98 -12.21 -2.72 -5.29
CA ASP A 98 -11.44 -3.65 -6.11
C ASP A 98 -10.81 -2.97 -7.33
N ILE A 99 -11.54 -2.02 -7.93
CA ILE A 99 -11.05 -1.27 -9.08
C ILE A 99 -9.94 -0.31 -8.66
N ALA A 100 -10.13 0.40 -7.55
CA ALA A 100 -9.12 1.29 -7.01
C ALA A 100 -7.84 0.55 -6.63
N GLU A 101 -7.96 -0.69 -6.12
CA GLU A 101 -6.79 -1.52 -5.82
C GLU A 101 -5.96 -1.82 -7.06
N GLN A 102 -6.59 -1.99 -8.19
CA GLN A 102 -5.87 -2.19 -9.46
C GLN A 102 -5.21 -0.90 -9.94
N LEU A 103 -5.92 0.22 -9.84
CA LEU A 103 -5.45 1.52 -10.34
C LEU A 103 -4.35 2.12 -9.45
N GLU A 104 -4.32 1.78 -8.18
CA GLU A 104 -3.35 2.35 -7.22
C GLU A 104 -1.89 2.05 -7.57
N HIS A 105 -1.66 1.07 -8.44
CA HIS A 105 -0.29 0.68 -8.82
C HIS A 105 0.24 1.40 -10.06
N ILE A 106 -0.53 2.31 -10.64
CA ILE A 106 -0.05 3.14 -11.75
C ILE A 106 1.00 4.12 -11.19
N LYS A 107 2.17 4.14 -11.83
CA LYS A 107 3.35 4.86 -11.30
C LYS A 107 3.58 6.23 -11.90
N SER A 108 2.59 6.81 -12.56
CA SER A 108 2.73 8.14 -13.14
C SER A 108 2.42 9.21 -12.10
N GLU A 109 3.44 9.94 -11.64
CA GLU A 109 3.25 11.07 -10.73
C GLU A 109 2.42 12.17 -11.38
N LYS A 110 2.64 12.41 -12.66
CA LYS A 110 1.86 13.40 -13.41
C LYS A 110 0.39 13.06 -13.37
N LEU A 111 0.03 11.80 -13.64
CA LEU A 111 -1.36 11.37 -13.61
C LEU A 111 -1.96 11.56 -12.22
N THR A 112 -1.23 11.15 -11.17
CA THR A 112 -1.69 11.26 -9.80
C THR A 112 -1.94 12.71 -9.42
N ASN A 113 -1.01 13.60 -9.74
CA ASN A 113 -1.13 15.03 -9.41
C ASN A 113 -2.25 15.69 -10.21
N GLN A 114 -2.40 15.36 -11.48
CA GLN A 114 -3.49 15.89 -12.30
C GLN A 114 -4.85 15.39 -11.81
N LEU A 115 -4.92 14.13 -11.38
CA LEU A 115 -6.14 13.56 -10.82
C LEU A 115 -6.52 14.28 -9.52
N ASP A 116 -5.53 14.52 -8.64
CA ASP A 116 -5.74 15.24 -7.40
C ASP A 116 -6.30 16.65 -7.66
N ASP A 117 -5.67 17.38 -8.58
CA ASP A 117 -6.12 18.73 -8.96
C ASP A 117 -7.53 18.68 -9.59
N PHE A 118 -7.77 17.72 -10.46
CA PHE A 118 -9.09 17.57 -11.12
C PHE A 118 -10.21 17.34 -10.10
N LEU A 119 -9.90 16.64 -9.01
CA LEU A 119 -10.87 16.34 -7.97
C LEU A 119 -10.97 17.44 -6.90
N GLY A 120 -10.22 18.53 -7.04
CA GLY A 120 -10.24 19.64 -6.07
C GLY A 120 -9.41 19.37 -4.82
N ASN A 121 -8.37 18.56 -4.94
CA ASN A 121 -7.43 18.22 -3.85
C ASN A 121 -8.15 17.63 -2.63
N PRO A 122 -8.84 16.51 -2.77
CA PRO A 122 -9.56 15.91 -1.63
C PRO A 122 -8.59 15.48 -0.52
N THR A 123 -9.09 15.48 0.71
CA THR A 123 -8.32 15.03 1.88
C THR A 123 -8.11 13.52 1.81
N HIS A 124 -6.89 13.09 2.11
CA HIS A 124 -6.50 11.69 2.03
C HIS A 124 -6.40 11.04 3.40
#